data_41482b5df2c82ae1b953f3e429555b79
#
_entry.id   41482b5df2c82ae1b953f3e429555b79
#
_cell.length_a   1.000
_cell.length_b   1.000
_cell.length_c   1.000
_cell.angle_alpha   90.00
_cell.angle_beta   90.00
_cell.angle_gamma   90.00
#
_symmetry.space_group_name_H-M   'P 1'
#
loop_
_entity.id
_entity.type
_entity.pdbx_description
1 polymer ?
#
loop_
_entity_poly.entity_id
_entity_poly.type
_entity_poly.pdbx_seq_one_letter_code
_entity_poly.pdbx_strand_id
1 'polypeptide(L)'
;MWDFSELADRLRVALQQVEDELRLEQAVYGLDHGDERKIQGLLADKLTPFYGVAREVHYPSTVGRKLTHRMRCDLVLTPRGRGLRLDTSLPTLFDPADLAGPEEALWLEIKVAYQFREGGRPHGGYGSQWRNAVVDDLRKMESDALIRQAGLALIVFNESREILEKDLELFETVLAEKEVLAGFRQVRGVEILDRIGHRVCTVALWPTIQR
;
A
#
# COMPACT_ATOMS: atom_id res chain seq x y z
N MET A 1 -10.51 12.92 -8.45
CA MET A 1 -9.17 12.32 -8.70
C MET A 1 -8.45 12.29 -7.37
N TRP A 2 -7.86 11.16 -6.99
CA TRP A 2 -7.12 11.01 -5.74
C TRP A 2 -5.77 11.72 -5.84
N ASP A 3 -5.37 12.42 -4.76
CA ASP A 3 -4.07 13.05 -4.65
C ASP A 3 -3.07 12.07 -4.01
N PHE A 4 -2.22 11.48 -4.83
CA PHE A 4 -1.20 10.52 -4.38
C PHE A 4 -0.08 11.18 -3.57
N SER A 5 0.17 12.47 -3.77
CA SER A 5 1.15 13.20 -2.94
C SER A 5 0.63 13.39 -1.53
N GLU A 6 -0.64 13.82 -1.38
CA GLU A 6 -1.30 13.92 -0.08
C GLU A 6 -1.36 12.55 0.62
N LEU A 7 -1.73 11.50 -0.12
CA LEU A 7 -1.79 10.15 0.44
C LEU A 7 -0.41 9.67 0.94
N ALA A 8 0.65 9.92 0.18
CA ALA A 8 2.02 9.57 0.60
C ALA A 8 2.42 10.31 1.88
N ASP A 9 2.04 11.60 2.03
CA ASP A 9 2.27 12.36 3.25
C ASP A 9 1.50 11.79 4.44
N ARG A 10 0.23 11.37 4.26
CA ARG A 10 -0.57 10.74 5.30
C ARG A 10 -0.01 9.39 5.74
N LEU A 11 0.42 8.56 4.79
CA LEU A 11 1.08 7.28 5.09
C LEU A 11 2.36 7.49 5.89
N ARG A 12 3.19 8.47 5.49
CA ARG A 12 4.40 8.86 6.23
C ARG A 12 4.08 9.28 7.66
N VAL A 13 3.10 10.19 7.82
CA VAL A 13 2.71 10.69 9.15
C VAL A 13 2.19 9.55 10.02
N ALA A 14 1.40 8.64 9.47
CA ALA A 14 0.89 7.47 10.18
C ALA A 14 2.03 6.59 10.74
N LEU A 15 3.01 6.27 9.91
CA LEU A 15 4.18 5.46 10.33
C LEU A 15 5.06 6.22 11.32
N GLN A 16 5.31 7.52 11.10
CA GLN A 16 6.10 8.33 12.01
C GLN A 16 5.49 8.42 13.41
N GLN A 17 4.18 8.63 13.49
CA GLN A 17 3.48 8.66 14.78
C GLN A 17 3.67 7.37 15.58
N VAL A 18 3.57 6.21 14.90
CA VAL A 18 3.76 4.94 15.59
C VAL A 18 5.22 4.74 16.02
N GLU A 19 6.18 5.12 15.18
CA GLU A 19 7.59 5.04 15.59
C GLU A 19 7.89 5.97 16.76
N ASP A 20 7.29 7.17 16.79
CA ASP A 20 7.45 8.11 17.91
C ASP A 20 6.80 7.58 19.20
N GLU A 21 5.62 6.92 19.11
CA GLU A 21 4.99 6.22 20.22
C GLU A 21 5.91 5.10 20.77
N LEU A 22 6.49 4.26 19.88
CA LEU A 22 7.42 3.20 20.26
C LEU A 22 8.72 3.73 20.90
N ARG A 23 9.19 4.91 20.46
CA ARG A 23 10.34 5.61 21.08
C ARG A 23 10.02 6.07 22.50
N LEU A 24 8.86 6.70 22.70
CA LEU A 24 8.43 7.18 24.01
C LEU A 24 8.26 6.02 25.01
N GLU A 25 7.76 4.89 24.55
CA GLU A 25 7.62 3.68 25.36
C GLU A 25 8.95 2.94 25.58
N GLN A 26 10.05 3.39 24.98
CA GLN A 26 11.33 2.71 24.98
C GLN A 26 11.23 1.25 24.48
N ALA A 27 10.37 1.03 23.50
CA ALA A 27 10.09 -0.30 22.97
C ALA A 27 11.34 -0.95 22.39
N VAL A 28 11.55 -2.22 22.73
CA VAL A 28 12.65 -3.04 22.21
C VAL A 28 12.46 -3.29 20.71
N TYR A 29 11.22 -3.37 20.26
CA TYR A 29 10.86 -3.63 18.88
C TYR A 29 10.31 -2.36 18.22
N GLY A 30 10.72 -2.12 16.97
CA GLY A 30 10.28 -0.99 16.16
C GLY A 30 9.25 -1.36 15.11
N LEU A 31 8.94 -0.42 14.24
CA LEU A 31 8.10 -0.64 13.06
C LEU A 31 8.62 -1.79 12.18
N ASP A 32 9.92 -1.93 12.09
CA ASP A 32 10.64 -2.93 11.29
C ASP A 32 10.55 -4.38 11.84
N HIS A 33 9.87 -4.58 12.97
CA HIS A 33 9.51 -5.91 13.51
C HIS A 33 8.05 -6.30 13.19
N GLY A 34 7.26 -5.39 12.62
CA GLY A 34 5.90 -5.70 12.19
C GLY A 34 5.91 -6.53 10.91
N ASP A 35 5.04 -7.53 10.79
CA ASP A 35 4.75 -8.14 9.51
C ASP A 35 3.90 -7.22 8.60
N GLU A 36 3.73 -7.60 7.35
CA GLU A 36 2.94 -6.84 6.37
C GLU A 36 1.51 -6.58 6.87
N ARG A 37 0.85 -7.57 7.49
CA ARG A 37 -0.51 -7.43 8.02
C ARG A 37 -0.61 -6.42 9.15
N LYS A 38 0.41 -6.36 10.01
CA LYS A 38 0.48 -5.40 11.11
C LYS A 38 0.61 -3.99 10.56
N ILE A 39 1.49 -3.78 9.59
CA ILE A 39 1.65 -2.49 8.90
C ILE A 39 0.35 -2.08 8.18
N GLN A 40 -0.28 -2.98 7.42
CA GLN A 40 -1.57 -2.73 6.77
C GLN A 40 -2.65 -2.33 7.78
N GLY A 41 -2.74 -3.03 8.93
CA GLY A 41 -3.67 -2.72 10.00
C GLY A 41 -3.46 -1.33 10.58
N LEU A 42 -2.22 -1.02 10.91
CA LEU A 42 -1.80 0.28 11.42
C LEU A 42 -2.17 1.41 10.45
N LEU A 43 -1.85 1.26 9.17
CA LEU A 43 -2.17 2.25 8.15
C LEU A 43 -3.68 2.44 8.00
N ALA A 44 -4.45 1.34 8.00
CA ALA A 44 -5.91 1.41 7.94
C ALA A 44 -6.49 2.24 9.11
N ASP A 45 -6.05 1.96 10.34
CA ASP A 45 -6.51 2.65 11.54
C ASP A 45 -6.18 4.15 11.50
N LYS A 46 -4.93 4.49 11.12
CA LYS A 46 -4.46 5.88 11.05
C LYS A 46 -5.07 6.66 9.88
N LEU A 47 -5.56 5.99 8.81
CA LEU A 47 -6.23 6.63 7.68
C LEU A 47 -7.73 6.86 7.91
N THR A 48 -8.37 6.11 8.82
CA THR A 48 -9.82 6.19 9.11
C THR A 48 -10.33 7.61 9.44
N PRO A 49 -9.58 8.51 10.12
CA PRO A 49 -10.03 9.88 10.35
C PRO A 49 -10.21 10.73 9.08
N PHE A 50 -9.58 10.32 7.98
CA PHE A 50 -9.51 11.09 6.72
C PHE A 50 -10.34 10.49 5.61
N TYR A 51 -10.53 9.17 5.62
CA TYR A 51 -11.18 8.40 4.56
C TYR A 51 -12.14 7.37 5.15
N GLY A 52 -13.12 6.91 4.36
CA GLY A 52 -13.70 5.60 4.60
C GLY A 52 -12.68 4.53 4.25
N VAL A 53 -12.48 3.55 5.12
CA VAL A 53 -11.44 2.51 4.94
C VAL A 53 -12.07 1.13 5.02
N ALA A 54 -11.86 0.32 3.97
CA ALA A 54 -12.21 -1.09 3.95
C ALA A 54 -10.95 -1.93 3.72
N ARG A 55 -10.83 -3.07 4.40
CA ARG A 55 -9.65 -3.95 4.33
C ARG A 55 -10.02 -5.28 3.67
N GLU A 56 -9.03 -5.89 2.99
CA GLU A 56 -9.17 -7.23 2.41
C GLU A 56 -10.41 -7.35 1.51
N VAL A 57 -10.63 -6.34 0.67
CA VAL A 57 -11.81 -6.25 -0.19
C VAL A 57 -11.60 -7.06 -1.46
N HIS A 58 -12.56 -7.90 -1.80
CA HIS A 58 -12.54 -8.64 -3.07
C HIS A 58 -12.57 -7.69 -4.27
N TYR A 59 -11.73 -7.97 -5.28
CA TYR A 59 -11.75 -7.23 -6.54
C TYR A 59 -13.12 -7.35 -7.21
N PRO A 60 -13.70 -6.24 -7.70
CA PRO A 60 -15.06 -6.22 -8.28
C PRO A 60 -15.26 -7.22 -9.43
N SER A 61 -14.28 -7.36 -10.32
CA SER A 61 -14.33 -8.31 -11.45
C SER A 61 -14.37 -9.78 -11.03
N THR A 62 -14.12 -10.08 -9.74
CA THR A 62 -14.18 -11.45 -9.22
C THR A 62 -15.53 -11.83 -8.62
N VAL A 63 -16.49 -10.91 -8.58
CA VAL A 63 -17.86 -11.16 -8.13
C VAL A 63 -18.46 -12.29 -8.99
N GLY A 64 -19.05 -13.31 -8.35
CA GLY A 64 -19.57 -14.50 -9.02
C GLY A 64 -18.60 -15.68 -9.12
N ARG A 65 -17.29 -15.49 -8.93
CA ARG A 65 -16.34 -16.62 -8.86
C ARG A 65 -16.41 -17.33 -7.50
N LYS A 66 -15.89 -18.56 -7.44
CA LYS A 66 -15.76 -19.27 -6.15
C LYS A 66 -14.90 -18.45 -5.18
N LEU A 67 -15.28 -18.37 -3.91
CA LEU A 67 -14.59 -17.57 -2.88
C LEU A 67 -13.08 -17.87 -2.78
N THR A 68 -12.70 -19.13 -2.96
CA THR A 68 -11.29 -19.57 -2.94
C THR A 68 -10.43 -19.01 -4.09
N HIS A 69 -11.06 -18.49 -5.14
CA HIS A 69 -10.40 -17.91 -6.31
C HIS A 69 -10.54 -16.38 -6.39
N ARG A 70 -11.15 -15.76 -5.38
CA ARG A 70 -11.29 -14.31 -5.34
C ARG A 70 -10.05 -13.68 -4.72
N MET A 71 -9.38 -12.89 -5.51
CA MET A 71 -8.28 -12.03 -5.03
C MET A 71 -8.86 -10.86 -4.23
N ARG A 72 -8.06 -10.35 -3.30
CA ARG A 72 -8.44 -9.22 -2.44
C ARG A 72 -7.40 -8.13 -2.57
N CYS A 73 -7.86 -6.90 -2.47
CA CYS A 73 -7.05 -5.72 -2.32
C CYS A 73 -6.85 -5.44 -0.82
N ASP A 74 -5.66 -5.06 -0.42
CA ASP A 74 -5.29 -4.84 0.98
C ASP A 74 -6.11 -3.73 1.64
N LEU A 75 -6.19 -2.55 1.00
CA LEU A 75 -7.00 -1.42 1.43
C LEU A 75 -7.81 -0.83 0.27
N VAL A 76 -9.05 -0.47 0.57
CA VAL A 76 -9.86 0.36 -0.33
C VAL A 76 -10.30 1.60 0.42
N LEU A 77 -9.92 2.75 -0.12
CA LEU A 77 -10.22 4.05 0.46
C LEU A 77 -11.38 4.71 -0.28
N THR A 78 -12.32 5.26 0.45
CA THR A 78 -13.42 6.07 -0.10
C THR A 78 -13.34 7.50 0.42
N PRO A 79 -13.98 8.48 -0.23
CA PRO A 79 -14.07 9.83 0.31
C PRO A 79 -14.59 9.81 1.75
N ARG A 80 -14.11 10.75 2.56
CA ARG A 80 -14.45 10.83 3.98
C ARG A 80 -15.97 10.79 4.20
N GLY A 81 -16.40 9.96 5.15
CA GLY A 81 -17.81 9.80 5.50
C GLY A 81 -18.62 8.94 4.55
N ARG A 82 -17.99 8.35 3.52
CA ARG A 82 -18.66 7.46 2.57
C ARG A 82 -18.19 6.03 2.76
N GLY A 83 -19.14 5.08 2.80
CA GLY A 83 -18.85 3.65 2.79
C GLY A 83 -18.55 3.14 1.37
N LEU A 84 -17.96 1.94 1.25
CA LEU A 84 -17.74 1.29 -0.03
C LEU A 84 -18.98 0.47 -0.42
N ARG A 85 -19.46 0.64 -1.66
CA ARG A 85 -20.47 -0.20 -2.29
C ARG A 85 -19.82 -1.08 -3.34
N LEU A 86 -19.95 -2.39 -3.18
CA LEU A 86 -19.45 -3.38 -4.16
C LEU A 86 -20.53 -3.89 -5.11
N ASP A 87 -21.79 -3.59 -4.82
CA ASP A 87 -22.88 -3.93 -5.71
C ASP A 87 -22.78 -3.09 -6.99
N THR A 88 -22.65 -3.77 -8.12
CA THR A 88 -22.56 -3.16 -9.45
C THR A 88 -23.93 -2.85 -10.07
N SER A 89 -25.03 -3.08 -9.35
CA SER A 89 -26.35 -2.63 -9.77
C SER A 89 -26.37 -1.10 -9.92
N LEU A 90 -27.10 -0.60 -10.90
CA LEU A 90 -27.26 0.84 -11.09
C LEU A 90 -27.80 1.47 -9.80
N PRO A 91 -27.25 2.64 -9.40
CA PRO A 91 -27.76 3.36 -8.26
C PRO A 91 -29.26 3.61 -8.40
N THR A 92 -30.00 3.30 -7.35
CA THR A 92 -31.43 3.61 -7.27
C THR A 92 -31.64 4.88 -6.44
N LEU A 93 -32.81 5.50 -6.57
CA LEU A 93 -33.22 6.65 -5.75
C LEU A 93 -33.23 6.36 -4.24
N PHE A 94 -33.22 5.07 -3.86
CA PHE A 94 -33.27 4.61 -2.47
C PHE A 94 -31.89 4.18 -1.92
N ASP A 95 -30.84 4.21 -2.76
CA ASP A 95 -29.51 3.89 -2.28
C ASP A 95 -29.00 5.00 -1.34
N PRO A 96 -28.32 4.63 -0.25
CA PRO A 96 -27.71 5.62 0.63
C PRO A 96 -26.74 6.53 -0.15
N ALA A 97 -26.92 7.84 -0.03
CA ALA A 97 -26.07 8.84 -0.70
C ALA A 97 -24.63 8.85 -0.18
N ASP A 98 -24.38 8.15 0.93
CA ASP A 98 -23.12 8.04 1.63
C ASP A 98 -22.27 6.83 1.22
N LEU A 99 -22.56 6.23 0.07
CA LEU A 99 -21.77 5.13 -0.50
C LEU A 99 -20.96 5.59 -1.73
N ALA A 100 -19.75 5.08 -1.87
CA ALA A 100 -18.89 5.24 -3.03
C ALA A 100 -18.80 3.94 -3.81
N GLY A 101 -18.92 4.02 -5.13
CA GLY A 101 -18.71 2.87 -6.02
C GLY A 101 -17.23 2.50 -6.18
N PRO A 102 -16.93 1.33 -6.77
CA PRO A 102 -15.56 0.89 -7.02
C PRO A 102 -14.74 1.89 -7.85
N GLU A 103 -15.41 2.59 -8.78
CA GLU A 103 -14.81 3.57 -9.68
C GLU A 103 -14.45 4.90 -9.01
N GLU A 104 -15.07 5.22 -7.87
CA GLU A 104 -14.78 6.41 -7.07
C GLU A 104 -13.73 6.14 -5.98
N ALA A 105 -13.62 4.88 -5.56
CA ALA A 105 -12.71 4.44 -4.51
C ALA A 105 -11.27 4.33 -5.04
N LEU A 106 -10.29 4.49 -4.13
CA LEU A 106 -8.89 4.17 -4.39
C LEU A 106 -8.59 2.78 -3.88
N TRP A 107 -8.13 1.92 -4.76
CA TRP A 107 -7.70 0.55 -4.48
C TRP A 107 -6.19 0.53 -4.25
N LEU A 108 -5.76 0.19 -3.05
CA LEU A 108 -4.36 0.30 -2.63
C LEU A 108 -3.82 -1.04 -2.18
N GLU A 109 -2.87 -1.58 -2.94
CA GLU A 109 -2.04 -2.71 -2.52
C GLU A 109 -0.89 -2.19 -1.66
N ILE A 110 -0.58 -2.89 -0.57
CA ILE A 110 0.48 -2.54 0.35
C ILE A 110 1.47 -3.68 0.41
N LYS A 111 2.74 -3.38 0.15
CA LYS A 111 3.85 -4.30 0.30
C LYS A 111 4.87 -3.76 1.28
N VAL A 112 5.47 -4.67 2.01
CA VAL A 112 6.52 -4.33 2.97
C VAL A 112 7.78 -5.13 2.64
N ALA A 113 8.91 -4.44 2.55
CA ALA A 113 10.19 -5.05 2.25
C ALA A 113 11.21 -4.73 3.36
N TYR A 114 11.90 -5.76 3.82
CA TYR A 114 12.88 -5.68 4.89
C TYR A 114 14.25 -6.15 4.39
N GLN A 115 15.25 -5.26 4.43
CA GLN A 115 16.61 -5.62 4.04
C GLN A 115 17.26 -6.61 5.03
N PHE A 116 16.92 -6.50 6.31
CA PHE A 116 17.41 -7.37 7.37
C PHE A 116 16.27 -8.14 8.04
N ARG A 117 16.61 -9.26 8.65
CA ARG A 117 15.77 -10.03 9.58
C ARG A 117 16.19 -9.77 11.01
N GLU A 118 15.41 -10.27 11.95
CA GLU A 118 15.75 -10.27 13.36
C GLU A 118 17.20 -10.72 13.59
N GLY A 119 17.92 -10.00 14.44
CA GLY A 119 19.34 -10.20 14.69
C GLY A 119 20.27 -9.59 13.63
N GLY A 120 19.77 -8.68 12.77
CA GLY A 120 20.60 -7.93 11.80
C GLY A 120 21.12 -8.77 10.62
N ARG A 121 20.54 -9.95 10.37
CA ARG A 121 20.97 -10.81 9.26
C ARG A 121 20.35 -10.34 7.94
N PRO A 122 21.13 -10.27 6.85
CA PRO A 122 20.58 -9.93 5.53
C PRO A 122 19.41 -10.84 5.15
N HIS A 123 18.33 -10.26 4.64
CA HIS A 123 17.18 -11.01 4.18
C HIS A 123 17.37 -11.47 2.74
N GLY A 124 17.72 -12.74 2.53
CA GLY A 124 17.97 -13.30 1.18
C GLY A 124 16.80 -13.18 0.19
N GLY A 125 15.58 -12.99 0.69
CA GLY A 125 14.37 -12.74 -0.11
C GLY A 125 14.04 -11.27 -0.36
N TYR A 126 14.84 -10.33 0.13
CA TYR A 126 14.55 -8.89 0.06
C TYR A 126 14.17 -8.42 -1.35
N GLY A 127 15.01 -8.69 -2.34
CA GLY A 127 14.74 -8.30 -3.72
C GLY A 127 13.49 -8.95 -4.33
N SER A 128 13.18 -10.21 -3.96
CA SER A 128 12.00 -10.92 -4.49
C SER A 128 10.70 -10.45 -3.85
N GLN A 129 10.73 -9.95 -2.59
CA GLN A 129 9.55 -9.48 -1.88
C GLN A 129 8.84 -8.34 -2.62
N TRP A 130 9.58 -7.48 -3.30
CA TRP A 130 9.01 -6.30 -3.93
C TRP A 130 9.15 -6.27 -5.46
N ARG A 131 9.98 -7.12 -6.08
CA ARG A 131 10.15 -7.10 -7.55
C ARG A 131 9.13 -7.93 -8.31
N ASN A 132 8.81 -9.14 -7.85
CA ASN A 132 7.93 -10.04 -8.58
C ASN A 132 6.48 -9.96 -8.11
N ALA A 133 6.24 -10.09 -6.80
CA ALA A 133 4.88 -10.05 -6.23
C ALA A 133 4.16 -8.74 -6.55
N VAL A 134 4.89 -7.63 -6.49
CA VAL A 134 4.36 -6.29 -6.77
C VAL A 134 3.93 -6.10 -8.22
N VAL A 135 4.68 -6.63 -9.18
CA VAL A 135 4.31 -6.57 -10.61
C VAL A 135 2.97 -7.25 -10.86
N ASP A 136 2.75 -8.40 -10.22
CA ASP A 136 1.49 -9.13 -10.37
C ASP A 136 0.32 -8.39 -9.71
N ASP A 137 0.55 -7.71 -8.58
CA ASP A 137 -0.47 -6.91 -7.92
C ASP A 137 -0.86 -5.67 -8.77
N LEU A 138 0.10 -4.98 -9.36
CA LEU A 138 -0.16 -3.88 -10.30
C LEU A 138 -0.98 -4.34 -11.51
N ARG A 139 -0.63 -5.49 -12.11
CA ARG A 139 -1.38 -6.06 -13.24
C ARG A 139 -2.82 -6.43 -12.87
N LYS A 140 -3.05 -6.95 -11.68
CA LYS A 140 -4.41 -7.24 -11.20
C LYS A 140 -5.27 -5.99 -11.16
N MET A 141 -4.73 -4.91 -10.61
CA MET A 141 -5.43 -3.64 -10.52
C MET A 141 -5.67 -3.02 -11.89
N GLU A 142 -4.68 -3.07 -12.80
CA GLU A 142 -4.80 -2.60 -14.18
C GLU A 142 -5.87 -3.36 -14.97
N SER A 143 -6.03 -4.66 -14.71
CA SER A 143 -6.94 -5.53 -15.45
C SER A 143 -8.40 -5.47 -15.01
N ASP A 144 -8.72 -4.85 -13.88
CA ASP A 144 -10.09 -4.76 -13.36
C ASP A 144 -10.81 -3.53 -13.92
N ALA A 145 -11.70 -3.73 -14.87
CA ALA A 145 -12.41 -2.66 -15.59
C ALA A 145 -13.31 -1.78 -14.69
N LEU A 146 -13.64 -2.23 -13.48
CA LEU A 146 -14.46 -1.47 -12.53
C LEU A 146 -13.61 -0.59 -11.61
N ILE A 147 -12.30 -0.77 -11.60
CA ILE A 147 -11.36 0.03 -10.82
C ILE A 147 -10.80 1.13 -11.71
N ARG A 148 -10.99 2.39 -11.32
CA ARG A 148 -10.45 3.54 -12.05
C ARG A 148 -9.28 4.22 -11.34
N GLN A 149 -9.17 4.01 -10.04
CA GLN A 149 -8.15 4.64 -9.22
C GLN A 149 -7.50 3.55 -8.38
N ALA A 150 -6.26 3.25 -8.65
CA ALA A 150 -5.51 2.26 -7.91
C ALA A 150 -4.05 2.67 -7.75
N GLY A 151 -3.37 2.08 -6.79
CA GLY A 151 -1.96 2.31 -6.54
C GLY A 151 -1.32 1.23 -5.71
N LEU A 152 0.01 1.27 -5.71
CA LEU A 152 0.87 0.45 -4.88
C LEU A 152 1.56 1.33 -3.84
N ALA A 153 1.45 0.97 -2.57
CA ALA A 153 2.26 1.52 -1.48
C ALA A 153 3.31 0.48 -1.07
N LEU A 154 4.57 0.78 -1.32
CA LEU A 154 5.70 -0.03 -0.90
C LEU A 154 6.36 0.63 0.31
N ILE A 155 6.37 -0.06 1.44
CA ILE A 155 7.05 0.35 2.66
C ILE A 155 8.38 -0.41 2.73
N VAL A 156 9.49 0.32 2.68
CA VAL A 156 10.82 -0.30 2.60
C VAL A 156 11.64 0.07 3.81
N PHE A 157 12.22 -0.95 4.44
CA PHE A 157 13.17 -0.81 5.54
C PHE A 157 14.57 -1.17 5.05
N ASN A 158 15.48 -0.18 5.02
CA ASN A 158 16.85 -0.34 4.53
C ASN A 158 17.89 0.22 5.50
N GLU A 159 19.16 -0.08 5.18
CA GLU A 159 20.34 0.47 5.85
C GLU A 159 20.59 1.94 5.47
N SER A 160 20.38 2.31 4.20
CA SER A 160 20.70 3.66 3.73
C SER A 160 19.78 4.14 2.59
N ARG A 161 19.78 5.47 2.38
CA ARG A 161 19.05 6.11 1.28
C ARG A 161 19.63 5.75 -0.09
N GLU A 162 20.96 5.58 -0.18
CA GLU A 162 21.64 5.22 -1.42
C GLU A 162 21.22 3.83 -1.92
N ILE A 163 21.05 2.88 -1.00
CA ILE A 163 20.53 1.54 -1.33
C ILE A 163 19.09 1.67 -1.81
N LEU A 164 18.27 2.41 -1.08
CA LEU A 164 16.86 2.65 -1.44
C LEU A 164 16.71 3.22 -2.85
N GLU A 165 17.44 4.31 -3.19
CA GLU A 165 17.33 4.94 -4.51
C GLU A 165 17.67 3.95 -5.63
N LYS A 166 18.76 3.19 -5.48
CA LYS A 166 19.12 2.14 -6.45
C LYS A 166 18.03 1.06 -6.58
N ASP A 167 17.41 0.68 -5.47
CA ASP A 167 16.35 -0.31 -5.45
C ASP A 167 15.09 0.21 -6.15
N LEU A 168 14.71 1.47 -5.93
CA LEU A 168 13.57 2.10 -6.58
C LEU A 168 13.79 2.28 -8.10
N GLU A 169 14.99 2.69 -8.52
CA GLU A 169 15.37 2.78 -9.95
C GLU A 169 15.33 1.40 -10.63
N LEU A 170 15.87 0.37 -9.95
CA LEU A 170 15.80 -0.99 -10.45
C LEU A 170 14.35 -1.50 -10.55
N PHE A 171 13.51 -1.15 -9.59
CA PHE A 171 12.10 -1.53 -9.64
C PHE A 171 11.37 -0.88 -10.84
N GLU A 172 11.61 0.40 -11.09
CA GLU A 172 11.04 1.08 -12.27
C GLU A 172 11.54 0.47 -13.58
N THR A 173 12.80 0.04 -13.64
CA THR A 173 13.33 -0.72 -14.78
C THR A 173 12.57 -2.03 -14.96
N VAL A 174 12.32 -2.77 -13.87
CA VAL A 174 11.54 -4.02 -13.91
C VAL A 174 10.10 -3.77 -14.37
N LEU A 175 9.46 -2.68 -13.92
CA LEU A 175 8.11 -2.32 -14.39
C LEU A 175 8.12 -2.07 -15.92
N ALA A 176 9.09 -1.32 -16.43
CA ALA A 176 9.23 -1.04 -17.85
C ALA A 176 9.48 -2.33 -18.67
N GLU A 177 10.38 -3.20 -18.23
CA GLU A 177 10.66 -4.51 -18.88
C GLU A 177 9.43 -5.44 -18.89
N LYS A 178 8.57 -5.31 -17.88
CA LYS A 178 7.35 -6.11 -17.75
C LYS A 178 6.13 -5.44 -18.41
N GLU A 179 6.31 -4.29 -19.04
CA GLU A 179 5.25 -3.49 -19.68
C GLU A 179 4.11 -3.11 -18.72
N VAL A 180 4.43 -2.89 -17.43
CA VAL A 180 3.48 -2.43 -16.42
C VAL A 180 3.51 -0.91 -16.36
N LEU A 181 2.37 -0.28 -16.61
CA LEU A 181 2.25 1.17 -16.57
C LEU A 181 1.98 1.64 -15.14
N ALA A 182 2.91 2.42 -14.60
CA ALA A 182 2.75 3.12 -13.35
C ALA A 182 3.03 4.62 -13.55
N GLY A 183 2.32 5.46 -12.80
CA GLY A 183 2.57 6.90 -12.81
C GLY A 183 3.80 7.28 -11.99
N PHE A 184 4.05 8.58 -11.89
CA PHE A 184 5.20 9.08 -11.13
C PHE A 184 5.12 8.72 -9.65
N ARG A 185 6.20 8.13 -9.14
CA ARG A 185 6.30 7.76 -7.73
C ARG A 185 6.26 8.98 -6.80
N GLN A 186 5.64 8.79 -5.65
CA GLN A 186 5.73 9.68 -4.51
C GLN A 186 6.57 9.00 -3.43
N VAL A 187 7.66 9.64 -2.98
CA VAL A 187 8.57 9.04 -1.99
C VAL A 187 8.61 9.91 -0.73
N ARG A 188 8.44 9.28 0.44
CA ARG A 188 8.48 9.94 1.75
C ARG A 188 9.30 9.13 2.74
N GLY A 189 10.26 9.78 3.39
CA GLY A 189 11.07 9.17 4.44
C GLY A 189 10.37 9.21 5.81
N VAL A 190 10.52 8.14 6.56
CA VAL A 190 10.10 8.00 7.96
C VAL A 190 11.36 7.81 8.81
N GLU A 191 11.50 8.57 9.89
CA GLU A 191 12.63 8.48 10.78
C GLU A 191 12.44 7.35 11.78
N ILE A 192 13.28 6.32 11.71
CA ILE A 192 13.25 5.17 12.61
C ILE A 192 14.53 5.04 13.42
N LEU A 193 14.45 4.38 14.58
CA LEU A 193 15.63 3.99 15.34
C LEU A 193 16.24 2.72 14.74
N ASP A 194 17.58 2.70 14.62
CA ASP A 194 18.31 1.48 14.28
C ASP A 194 18.22 0.47 15.42
N ARG A 195 17.43 -0.58 15.25
CA ARG A 195 17.28 -1.68 16.20
C ARG A 195 17.83 -3.00 15.67
N ILE A 196 17.78 -3.17 14.34
CA ILE A 196 18.22 -4.42 13.69
C ILE A 196 19.06 -4.18 12.42
N GLY A 197 19.53 -2.95 12.20
CA GLY A 197 20.32 -2.56 11.02
C GLY A 197 19.54 -1.70 10.01
N HIS A 198 18.23 -1.55 10.15
CA HIS A 198 17.46 -0.59 9.35
C HIS A 198 17.62 0.81 9.95
N ARG A 199 18.05 1.76 9.14
CA ARG A 199 18.19 3.17 9.49
C ARG A 199 17.25 4.07 8.73
N VAL A 200 16.64 3.52 7.69
CA VAL A 200 15.72 4.21 6.80
C VAL A 200 14.44 3.39 6.67
N CYS A 201 13.31 4.03 6.90
CA CYS A 201 12.00 3.54 6.47
C CYS A 201 11.45 4.51 5.43
N THR A 202 10.91 3.98 4.36
CA THR A 202 10.40 4.81 3.26
C THR A 202 9.07 4.31 2.78
N VAL A 203 8.16 5.26 2.55
CA VAL A 203 6.93 5.06 1.79
C VAL A 203 7.22 5.43 0.35
N ALA A 204 7.08 4.50 -0.58
CA ALA A 204 7.10 4.75 -2.01
C ALA A 204 5.74 4.35 -2.60
N LEU A 205 5.07 5.30 -3.25
CA LEU A 205 3.69 5.15 -3.72
C LEU A 205 3.62 5.42 -5.22
N TRP A 206 3.10 4.47 -5.98
CA TRP A 206 2.85 4.59 -7.42
C TRP A 206 1.36 4.51 -7.72
N PRO A 207 0.80 5.48 -8.46
CA PRO A 207 -0.51 5.29 -9.08
C PRO A 207 -0.42 4.28 -10.21
N THR A 208 -1.43 3.43 -10.38
CA THR A 208 -1.55 2.63 -11.61
C THR A 208 -2.13 3.49 -12.72
N ILE A 209 -1.70 3.22 -13.95
CA ILE A 209 -2.28 3.83 -15.15
C ILE A 209 -3.14 2.75 -15.81
N GLN A 210 -4.45 2.99 -15.85
CA GLN A 210 -5.37 2.10 -16.56
C GLN A 210 -5.23 2.29 -18.08
N ARG A 211 -5.30 1.19 -18.82
CA ARG A 211 -5.33 1.18 -20.29
C ARG A 211 -6.73 1.38 -20.83
#